data_002ddf7e8ca9275d6db6ad3961a82504
#
_entry.id   002ddf7e8ca9275d6db6ad3961a82504
#
_cell.length_a   1.000
_cell.length_b   1.000
_cell.length_c   1.000
_cell.angle_alpha   90.00
_cell.angle_beta   90.00
_cell.angle_gamma   90.00
#
_symmetry.space_group_name_H-M   'P 1'
#
loop_
_entity.id
_entity.type
_entity.pdbx_description
1 polymer ?
#
loop_
_entity_poly.entity_id
_entity_poly.type
_entity_poly.pdbx_seq_one_letter_code
_entity_poly.pdbx_strand_id
1 'polypeptide(L)'
;MKQKGILACIVVMFLFLLSAVPSVQAEENKRVIRVGFPTQPGLTVKNDDRTYTGYTYDYLKEISQYTGWTYEFVEIEGDLNEQLTTMLDMLKKGDLDLLGAMSYNEGLSKLYDYPTENYGNAYSVIAVLSNDERFDEYNLTESKDFRIALDKDAENRNIAFEQFAELNGMKYKTVWCENAKEQQKAVESGKADALITVDL
;
A
#
# COMPACT_ATOMS: atom_id res chain seq x y z
N MET A 1 -64.80 8.55 -40.04
CA MET A 1 -64.61 8.47 -38.56
C MET A 1 -63.91 7.19 -38.08
N LYS A 2 -63.89 6.06 -38.79
CA LYS A 2 -63.26 4.82 -38.34
C LYS A 2 -61.71 4.81 -38.36
N GLN A 3 -61.07 5.55 -39.25
CA GLN A 3 -59.58 5.56 -39.35
C GLN A 3 -58.89 6.31 -38.18
N LYS A 4 -59.48 7.33 -37.59
CA LYS A 4 -58.90 8.07 -36.46
C LYS A 4 -58.88 7.24 -35.17
N GLY A 5 -59.83 6.33 -34.98
CA GLY A 5 -59.86 5.43 -33.82
C GLY A 5 -58.80 4.35 -33.87
N ILE A 6 -58.52 3.81 -35.05
CA ILE A 6 -57.50 2.77 -35.25
C ILE A 6 -56.05 3.33 -34.99
N LEU A 7 -55.80 4.55 -35.47
CA LEU A 7 -54.49 5.20 -35.25
C LEU A 7 -54.26 5.52 -33.78
N ALA A 8 -55.29 5.95 -33.05
CA ALA A 8 -55.24 6.19 -31.60
C ALA A 8 -54.94 4.90 -30.80
N CYS A 9 -55.59 3.80 -31.16
CA CYS A 9 -55.31 2.49 -30.53
C CYS A 9 -53.90 1.98 -30.77
N ILE A 10 -53.35 2.17 -31.95
CA ILE A 10 -51.96 1.76 -32.29
C ILE A 10 -50.98 2.59 -31.49
N VAL A 11 -51.15 3.88 -31.37
CA VAL A 11 -50.25 4.78 -30.57
C VAL A 11 -50.30 4.43 -29.07
N VAL A 12 -51.49 4.12 -28.51
CA VAL A 12 -51.63 3.71 -27.10
C VAL A 12 -50.96 2.34 -26.89
N MET A 13 -51.11 1.40 -27.81
CA MET A 13 -50.48 0.07 -27.74
C MET A 13 -48.94 0.18 -27.82
N PHE A 14 -48.41 1.12 -28.63
CA PHE A 14 -46.96 1.35 -28.75
C PHE A 14 -46.41 2.01 -27.48
N LEU A 15 -47.17 2.90 -26.83
CA LEU A 15 -46.78 3.50 -25.53
C LEU A 15 -46.80 2.48 -24.39
N PHE A 16 -47.67 1.47 -24.41
CA PHE A 16 -47.69 0.38 -23.44
C PHE A 16 -46.53 -0.61 -23.63
N LEU A 17 -46.04 -0.81 -24.84
CA LEU A 17 -44.85 -1.65 -25.11
C LEU A 17 -43.55 -1.02 -24.70
N LEU A 18 -43.44 0.32 -24.62
CA LEU A 18 -42.28 1.02 -24.15
C LEU A 18 -42.15 1.03 -22.59
N SER A 19 -43.24 0.77 -21.86
CA SER A 19 -43.23 0.69 -20.39
C SER A 19 -42.88 -0.69 -19.83
N ALA A 20 -42.73 -1.70 -20.70
CA ALA A 20 -42.36 -3.07 -20.33
C ALA A 20 -40.86 -3.39 -20.55
N VAL A 21 -40.02 -2.39 -20.50
CA VAL A 21 -38.57 -2.66 -20.39
C VAL A 21 -38.36 -3.17 -18.95
N PRO A 22 -38.07 -4.48 -18.76
CA PRO A 22 -37.68 -4.92 -17.42
C PRO A 22 -36.43 -4.09 -17.07
N SER A 23 -36.52 -3.34 -15.98
CA SER A 23 -35.31 -2.82 -15.34
C SER A 23 -34.47 -4.05 -15.04
N VAL A 24 -33.47 -4.33 -15.85
CA VAL A 24 -32.38 -5.20 -15.45
C VAL A 24 -31.71 -4.45 -14.32
N GLN A 25 -32.22 -4.63 -13.10
CA GLN A 25 -31.41 -4.41 -11.93
C GLN A 25 -30.28 -5.41 -12.09
N ALA A 26 -29.13 -4.92 -12.55
CA ALA A 26 -27.89 -5.62 -12.35
C ALA A 26 -27.88 -5.91 -10.84
N GLU A 27 -28.03 -7.16 -10.48
CA GLU A 27 -27.79 -7.63 -9.13
C GLU A 27 -26.37 -7.17 -8.83
N GLU A 28 -26.23 -6.11 -8.08
CA GLU A 28 -24.97 -5.55 -7.65
C GLU A 28 -24.33 -6.67 -6.83
N ASN A 29 -23.50 -7.46 -7.50
CA ASN A 29 -22.79 -8.60 -6.90
C ASN A 29 -21.77 -7.99 -5.93
N LYS A 30 -22.25 -7.60 -4.74
CA LYS A 30 -21.46 -7.01 -3.67
C LYS A 30 -20.48 -8.06 -3.16
N ARG A 31 -19.39 -8.20 -3.86
CA ARG A 31 -18.32 -9.09 -3.44
C ARG A 31 -17.60 -8.47 -2.25
N VAL A 32 -17.57 -9.19 -1.14
CA VAL A 32 -16.75 -8.83 0.01
C VAL A 32 -15.32 -9.33 -0.25
N ILE A 33 -14.36 -8.44 -0.17
CA ILE A 33 -12.92 -8.71 -0.31
C ILE A 33 -12.27 -8.62 1.06
N ARG A 34 -11.68 -9.70 1.52
CA ARG A 34 -10.91 -9.75 2.77
C ARG A 34 -9.51 -9.23 2.50
N VAL A 35 -9.18 -8.11 3.11
CA VAL A 35 -7.93 -7.38 2.90
C VAL A 35 -7.04 -7.49 4.13
N GLY A 36 -5.87 -8.07 4.00
CA GLY A 36 -4.82 -7.95 5.01
C GLY A 36 -4.38 -6.49 5.12
N PHE A 37 -4.48 -5.93 6.32
CA PHE A 37 -4.24 -4.52 6.57
C PHE A 37 -3.15 -4.35 7.64
N PRO A 38 -1.87 -4.54 7.26
CA PRO A 38 -0.74 -4.40 8.20
C PRO A 38 -0.62 -2.95 8.65
N THR A 39 -0.23 -2.71 9.88
CA THR A 39 -0.11 -1.36 10.43
C THR A 39 1.14 -0.68 9.88
N GLN A 40 0.95 0.24 8.95
CA GLN A 40 2.02 1.04 8.34
C GLN A 40 1.62 2.52 8.33
N PRO A 41 2.33 3.40 9.05
CA PRO A 41 2.05 4.84 9.05
C PRO A 41 1.97 5.40 7.62
N GLY A 42 0.96 6.22 7.35
CA GLY A 42 0.73 6.81 6.04
C GLY A 42 0.06 5.90 5.01
N LEU A 43 0.26 4.58 5.09
CA LEU A 43 -0.31 3.62 4.13
C LEU A 43 -1.59 2.94 4.64
N THR A 44 -1.48 2.31 5.80
CA THR A 44 -2.53 1.49 6.40
C THR A 44 -2.60 1.82 7.88
N VAL A 45 -3.58 2.61 8.26
CA VAL A 45 -3.74 3.10 9.63
C VAL A 45 -5.13 2.77 10.13
N LYS A 46 -5.20 2.14 11.30
CA LYS A 46 -6.42 2.03 12.08
C LYS A 46 -6.39 3.04 13.21
N ASN A 47 -7.41 3.85 13.29
CA ASN A 47 -7.57 4.85 14.35
C ASN A 47 -8.20 4.23 15.60
N ASP A 48 -8.08 4.91 16.74
CA ASP A 48 -8.65 4.48 18.02
C ASP A 48 -10.18 4.35 17.98
N ASP A 49 -10.87 5.12 17.13
CA ASP A 49 -12.31 5.06 16.89
C ASP A 49 -12.71 3.91 15.93
N ARG A 50 -11.76 3.03 15.58
CA ARG A 50 -11.93 1.90 14.65
C ARG A 50 -12.20 2.30 13.19
N THR A 51 -11.97 3.53 12.81
CA THR A 51 -11.94 3.93 11.40
C THR A 51 -10.58 3.60 10.78
N TYR A 52 -10.58 3.45 9.46
CA TYR A 52 -9.36 3.20 8.70
C TYR A 52 -8.99 4.43 7.88
N THR A 53 -7.70 4.69 7.77
CA THR A 53 -7.14 5.77 6.96
C THR A 53 -5.84 5.33 6.32
N GLY A 54 -5.28 6.19 5.47
CA GLY A 54 -4.02 5.97 4.78
C GLY A 54 -4.19 5.71 3.29
N TYR A 55 -3.10 5.83 2.57
CA TYR A 55 -3.11 5.80 1.11
C TYR A 55 -3.74 4.52 0.53
N THR A 56 -3.43 3.37 1.11
CA THR A 56 -4.01 2.08 0.69
C THR A 56 -5.52 2.03 0.92
N TYR A 57 -5.99 2.55 2.06
CA TYR A 57 -7.42 2.62 2.36
C TYR A 57 -8.16 3.50 1.35
N ASP A 58 -7.64 4.69 1.08
CA ASP A 58 -8.26 5.63 0.15
C ASP A 58 -8.27 5.06 -1.28
N TYR A 59 -7.19 4.39 -1.69
CA TYR A 59 -7.12 3.71 -2.99
C TYR A 59 -8.17 2.60 -3.12
N LEU A 60 -8.31 1.74 -2.11
CA LEU A 60 -9.32 0.67 -2.10
C LEU A 60 -10.73 1.25 -2.12
N LYS A 61 -10.97 2.32 -1.38
CA LYS A 61 -12.26 3.04 -1.38
C LYS A 61 -12.59 3.59 -2.77
N GLU A 62 -11.61 4.10 -3.50
CA GLU A 62 -11.80 4.55 -4.87
C GLU A 62 -12.13 3.36 -5.80
N ILE A 63 -11.40 2.25 -5.70
CA ILE A 63 -11.70 1.03 -6.47
C ILE A 63 -13.14 0.55 -6.22
N SER A 64 -13.65 0.65 -5.00
CA SER A 64 -15.01 0.21 -4.67
C SER A 64 -16.08 0.91 -5.49
N GLN A 65 -15.83 2.16 -5.91
CA GLN A 65 -16.78 2.93 -6.74
C GLN A 65 -16.94 2.35 -8.14
N TYR A 66 -15.91 1.69 -8.66
CA TYR A 66 -15.92 1.09 -10.01
C TYR A 66 -16.32 -0.38 -10.00
N THR A 67 -16.04 -1.09 -8.91
CA THR A 67 -16.21 -2.54 -8.83
C THR A 67 -17.46 -2.97 -8.05
N GLY A 68 -18.01 -2.07 -7.22
CA GLY A 68 -19.06 -2.42 -6.26
C GLY A 68 -18.54 -3.31 -5.12
N TRP A 69 -17.24 -3.53 -5.01
CA TRP A 69 -16.66 -4.34 -3.93
C TRP A 69 -16.81 -3.64 -2.58
N THR A 70 -16.98 -4.45 -1.54
CA THR A 70 -16.87 -4.02 -0.15
C THR A 70 -15.66 -4.71 0.47
N TYR A 71 -15.03 -4.06 1.46
CA TYR A 71 -13.80 -4.58 2.07
C TYR A 71 -14.03 -4.94 3.53
N GLU A 72 -13.50 -6.09 3.91
CA GLU A 72 -13.32 -6.52 5.28
C GLU A 72 -11.83 -6.46 5.58
N PHE A 73 -11.41 -5.53 6.45
CA PHE A 73 -10.01 -5.38 6.83
C PHE A 73 -9.67 -6.34 7.95
N VAL A 74 -8.67 -7.17 7.70
CA VAL A 74 -8.14 -8.17 8.64
C VAL A 74 -6.85 -7.65 9.22
N GLU A 75 -6.80 -7.55 10.53
CA GLU A 75 -5.67 -7.07 11.31
C GLU A 75 -5.04 -8.20 12.09
N ILE A 76 -3.73 -8.15 12.24
CA ILE A 76 -2.94 -9.09 13.03
C ILE A 76 -2.16 -8.28 14.06
N GLU A 77 -2.11 -8.75 15.29
CA GLU A 77 -1.26 -8.18 16.32
C GLU A 77 0.21 -8.56 16.08
N GLY A 78 1.13 -7.75 16.61
CA GLY A 78 2.56 -7.95 16.47
C GLY A 78 3.26 -6.82 15.73
N ASP A 79 4.54 -6.96 15.50
CA ASP A 79 5.29 -6.02 14.68
C ASP A 79 4.99 -6.20 13.18
N LEU A 80 5.45 -5.27 12.36
CA LEU A 80 5.13 -5.27 10.93
C LEU A 80 5.57 -6.57 10.23
N ASN A 81 6.73 -7.13 10.58
CA ASN A 81 7.25 -8.34 9.94
C ASN A 81 6.41 -9.56 10.33
N GLU A 82 5.99 -9.66 11.60
CA GLU A 82 5.08 -10.70 12.08
C GLU A 82 3.70 -10.60 11.40
N GLN A 83 3.15 -9.39 11.30
CA GLN A 83 1.89 -9.14 10.60
C GLN A 83 1.97 -9.56 9.14
N LEU A 84 2.99 -9.09 8.39
CA LEU A 84 3.16 -9.41 6.98
C LEU A 84 3.37 -10.90 6.74
N THR A 85 4.18 -11.57 7.55
CA THR A 85 4.43 -13.01 7.44
C THR A 85 3.13 -13.81 7.62
N THR A 86 2.34 -13.45 8.64
CA THR A 86 1.05 -14.10 8.93
C THR A 86 0.05 -13.84 7.81
N MET A 87 -0.05 -12.60 7.32
CA MET A 87 -0.99 -12.23 6.25
C MET A 87 -0.63 -12.89 4.92
N LEU A 88 0.65 -13.04 4.59
CA LEU A 88 1.09 -13.78 3.41
C LEU A 88 0.68 -15.27 3.48
N ASP A 89 0.81 -15.90 4.66
CA ASP A 89 0.35 -17.27 4.84
C ASP A 89 -1.18 -17.39 4.73
N MET A 90 -1.93 -16.44 5.28
CA MET A 90 -3.38 -16.35 5.13
C MET A 90 -3.80 -16.15 3.67
N LEU A 91 -3.11 -15.28 2.92
CA LEU A 91 -3.35 -15.08 1.49
C LEU A 91 -3.12 -16.39 0.71
N LYS A 92 -2.04 -17.10 1.00
CA LYS A 92 -1.73 -18.41 0.39
C LYS A 92 -2.79 -19.47 0.68
N LYS A 93 -3.40 -19.46 1.87
CA LYS A 93 -4.47 -20.37 2.26
C LYS A 93 -5.85 -19.98 1.73
N GLY A 94 -6.01 -18.78 1.20
CA GLY A 94 -7.29 -18.24 0.78
C GLY A 94 -8.14 -17.70 1.93
N ASP A 95 -7.53 -17.42 3.09
CA ASP A 95 -8.18 -16.72 4.20
C ASP A 95 -8.23 -15.20 3.98
N LEU A 96 -7.36 -14.69 3.10
CA LEU A 96 -7.39 -13.35 2.55
C LEU A 96 -7.55 -13.40 1.04
N ASP A 97 -8.12 -12.35 0.46
CA ASP A 97 -8.27 -12.17 -0.98
C ASP A 97 -7.25 -11.17 -1.52
N LEU A 98 -6.78 -10.24 -0.68
CA LEU A 98 -5.85 -9.18 -1.03
C LEU A 98 -4.96 -8.84 0.18
N LEU A 99 -3.71 -8.53 -0.09
CA LEU A 99 -2.79 -7.91 0.87
C LEU A 99 -2.41 -6.53 0.36
N GLY A 100 -2.74 -5.50 1.14
CA GLY A 100 -2.42 -4.11 0.81
C GLY A 100 -0.99 -3.73 1.17
N ALA A 101 -0.52 -2.62 0.61
CA ALA A 101 0.74 -1.97 0.97
C ALA A 101 2.01 -2.85 0.84
N MET A 102 2.04 -3.70 -0.19
CA MET A 102 3.21 -4.54 -0.50
C MET A 102 4.02 -3.97 -1.65
N SER A 103 5.32 -3.83 -1.44
CA SER A 103 6.27 -3.58 -2.52
C SER A 103 6.46 -4.83 -3.36
N TYR A 104 6.70 -4.64 -4.68
CA TYR A 104 7.05 -5.76 -5.54
C TYR A 104 8.33 -6.44 -5.06
N ASN A 105 8.29 -7.77 -5.01
CA ASN A 105 9.42 -8.61 -4.67
C ASN A 105 9.46 -9.81 -5.63
N GLU A 106 10.58 -10.03 -6.29
CA GLU A 106 10.73 -11.12 -7.27
C GLU A 106 10.54 -12.51 -6.65
N GLY A 107 10.95 -12.71 -5.42
CA GLY A 107 10.75 -13.98 -4.70
C GLY A 107 9.26 -14.23 -4.45
N LEU A 108 8.55 -13.23 -3.96
CA LEU A 108 7.13 -13.32 -3.67
C LEU A 108 6.28 -13.39 -4.95
N SER A 109 6.69 -12.79 -6.06
CA SER A 109 5.95 -12.84 -7.32
C SER A 109 5.87 -14.25 -7.94
N LYS A 110 6.71 -15.18 -7.47
CA LYS A 110 6.64 -16.60 -7.84
C LYS A 110 5.55 -17.35 -7.07
N LEU A 111 5.03 -16.79 -5.99
CA LEU A 111 4.07 -17.40 -5.08
C LEU A 111 2.72 -16.67 -5.06
N TYR A 112 2.72 -15.39 -5.38
CA TYR A 112 1.56 -14.51 -5.31
C TYR A 112 1.44 -13.67 -6.58
N ASP A 113 0.22 -13.38 -6.99
CA ASP A 113 -0.05 -12.50 -8.10
C ASP A 113 0.07 -11.03 -7.67
N TYR A 114 0.83 -10.27 -8.45
CA TYR A 114 0.91 -8.82 -8.33
C TYR A 114 0.10 -8.16 -9.46
N PRO A 115 -0.57 -7.04 -9.21
CA PRO A 115 -1.19 -6.28 -10.29
C PRO A 115 -0.14 -5.81 -11.30
N THR A 116 -0.52 -5.69 -12.56
CA THR A 116 0.36 -5.18 -13.64
C THR A 116 0.73 -3.72 -13.45
N GLU A 117 -0.20 -2.96 -12.85
CA GLU A 117 0.01 -1.54 -12.54
C GLU A 117 0.13 -1.36 -11.03
N ASN A 118 1.10 -0.57 -10.62
CA ASN A 118 1.22 -0.18 -9.22
C ASN A 118 0.28 1.00 -8.90
N TYR A 119 -0.09 1.15 -7.65
CA TYR A 119 -0.90 2.29 -7.20
C TYR A 119 -0.07 3.41 -6.55
N GLY A 120 1.24 3.25 -6.47
CA GLY A 120 2.17 4.24 -5.93
C GLY A 120 3.61 3.76 -6.02
N ASN A 121 4.52 4.68 -5.76
CA ASN A 121 5.94 4.40 -5.63
C ASN A 121 6.39 4.91 -4.27
N ALA A 122 7.28 4.18 -3.63
CA ALA A 122 7.98 4.61 -2.43
C ALA A 122 9.49 4.66 -2.75
N TYR A 123 10.14 5.69 -2.28
CA TYR A 123 11.59 5.83 -2.45
C TYR A 123 12.30 5.51 -1.14
N SER A 124 13.42 4.79 -1.24
CA SER A 124 14.32 4.68 -0.10
C SER A 124 15.03 6.01 0.11
N VAL A 125 14.96 6.53 1.33
CA VAL A 125 15.56 7.81 1.69
C VAL A 125 16.48 7.63 2.88
N ILE A 126 17.54 8.42 2.93
CA ILE A 126 18.44 8.52 4.08
C ILE A 126 17.91 9.64 4.97
N ALA A 127 17.48 9.29 6.17
CA ALA A 127 16.96 10.23 7.14
C ALA A 127 18.00 10.51 8.24
N VAL A 128 18.21 11.80 8.52
CA VAL A 128 19.06 12.31 9.61
C VAL A 128 18.19 13.09 10.60
N LEU A 129 18.72 13.43 11.78
CA LEU A 129 18.00 14.33 12.68
C LEU A 129 17.83 15.71 12.04
N SER A 130 16.67 16.31 12.21
CA SER A 130 16.33 17.61 11.60
C SER A 130 17.21 18.77 12.10
N ASN A 131 17.86 18.60 13.24
CA ASN A 131 18.79 19.56 13.81
C ASN A 131 20.26 19.19 13.57
N ASP A 132 20.54 18.19 12.75
CA ASP A 132 21.91 17.80 12.41
C ASP A 132 22.37 18.54 11.15
N GLU A 133 23.02 19.69 11.37
CA GLU A 133 23.53 20.55 10.31
C GLU A 133 24.81 19.98 9.61
N ARG A 134 25.29 18.81 10.04
CA ARG A 134 26.49 18.20 9.43
C ARG A 134 26.23 17.63 8.05
N PHE A 135 24.98 17.28 7.76
CA PHE A 135 24.57 16.56 6.55
C PHE A 135 23.48 17.32 5.81
N ASP A 136 23.65 17.43 4.52
CA ASP A 136 22.68 17.91 3.56
C ASP A 136 22.75 17.07 2.28
N GLU A 137 21.90 17.37 1.29
CA GLU A 137 21.84 16.64 0.03
C GLU A 137 23.13 16.71 -0.81
N TYR A 138 24.02 17.67 -0.52
CA TYR A 138 25.24 17.89 -1.30
C TYR A 138 26.48 17.27 -0.63
N ASN A 139 26.53 17.21 0.69
CA ASN A 139 27.73 16.82 1.43
C ASN A 139 27.66 15.43 2.07
N LEU A 140 26.49 14.79 2.08
CA LEU A 140 26.28 13.49 2.72
C LEU A 140 27.31 12.43 2.27
N THR A 141 27.59 12.37 0.97
CA THR A 141 28.49 11.38 0.38
C THR A 141 29.98 11.65 0.64
N GLU A 142 30.33 12.85 1.03
CA GLU A 142 31.70 13.28 1.33
C GLU A 142 32.13 13.02 2.78
N SER A 143 31.20 12.59 3.64
CA SER A 143 31.47 12.31 5.03
C SER A 143 32.45 11.14 5.21
N LYS A 144 33.45 11.34 6.08
CA LYS A 144 34.52 10.34 6.27
C LYS A 144 34.19 9.25 7.30
N ASP A 145 33.32 9.52 8.24
CA ASP A 145 32.99 8.64 9.37
C ASP A 145 31.48 8.44 9.53
N PHE A 146 30.76 8.43 8.42
CA PHE A 146 29.30 8.28 8.39
C PHE A 146 28.87 6.92 8.94
N ARG A 147 27.92 6.92 9.86
CA ARG A 147 27.36 5.73 10.48
C ARG A 147 25.89 5.63 10.11
N ILE A 148 25.53 4.53 9.42
CA ILE A 148 24.17 4.27 8.98
C ILE A 148 23.55 3.15 9.81
N ALA A 149 22.36 3.37 10.36
CA ALA A 149 21.56 2.33 10.98
C ALA A 149 20.79 1.56 9.92
N LEU A 150 21.04 0.26 9.81
CA LEU A 150 20.39 -0.65 8.88
C LEU A 150 19.58 -1.69 9.65
N ASP A 151 18.37 -1.97 9.17
CA ASP A 151 17.49 -3.02 9.68
C ASP A 151 17.89 -4.35 9.04
N LYS A 152 18.19 -5.37 9.84
CA LYS A 152 18.65 -6.69 9.36
C LYS A 152 17.65 -7.35 8.42
N ASP A 153 16.36 -7.11 8.62
CA ASP A 153 15.28 -7.74 7.85
C ASP A 153 14.87 -6.91 6.62
N ALA A 154 15.43 -5.71 6.45
CA ALA A 154 15.12 -4.82 5.33
C ALA A 154 16.06 -5.01 4.13
N GLU A 155 16.27 -6.24 3.68
CA GLU A 155 17.27 -6.61 2.66
C GLU A 155 17.26 -5.70 1.41
N ASN A 156 16.09 -5.49 0.81
CA ASN A 156 15.97 -4.67 -0.40
C ASN A 156 16.42 -3.21 -0.18
N ARG A 157 16.12 -2.63 0.98
CA ARG A 157 16.56 -1.27 1.32
C ARG A 157 18.05 -1.21 1.59
N ASN A 158 18.59 -2.23 2.23
CA ASN A 158 20.02 -2.34 2.49
C ASN A 158 20.80 -2.43 1.18
N ILE A 159 20.36 -3.27 0.25
CA ILE A 159 20.96 -3.39 -1.10
C ILE A 159 20.89 -2.06 -1.85
N ALA A 160 19.73 -1.36 -1.80
CA ALA A 160 19.61 -0.06 -2.46
C ALA A 160 20.58 0.98 -1.88
N PHE A 161 20.74 0.99 -0.55
CA PHE A 161 21.72 1.87 0.09
C PHE A 161 23.17 1.50 -0.28
N GLU A 162 23.52 0.22 -0.29
CA GLU A 162 24.86 -0.26 -0.67
C GLU A 162 25.21 0.16 -2.09
N GLN A 163 24.28 -0.02 -3.03
CA GLN A 163 24.44 0.42 -4.41
C GLN A 163 24.61 1.94 -4.52
N PHE A 164 23.81 2.71 -3.80
CA PHE A 164 23.93 4.17 -3.74
C PHE A 164 25.30 4.57 -3.20
N ALA A 165 25.73 3.98 -2.10
CA ALA A 165 27.02 4.27 -1.47
C ALA A 165 28.21 3.92 -2.39
N GLU A 166 28.15 2.78 -3.07
CA GLU A 166 29.17 2.37 -4.04
C GLU A 166 29.25 3.35 -5.22
N LEU A 167 28.11 3.68 -5.83
CA LEU A 167 28.05 4.60 -6.98
C LEU A 167 28.60 5.99 -6.66
N ASN A 168 28.44 6.43 -5.41
CA ASN A 168 28.89 7.75 -4.95
C ASN A 168 30.25 7.71 -4.23
N GLY A 169 30.91 6.56 -4.14
CA GLY A 169 32.18 6.41 -3.45
C GLY A 169 32.11 6.69 -1.95
N MET A 170 30.92 6.57 -1.36
CA MET A 170 30.64 6.89 0.04
C MET A 170 31.29 5.87 0.97
N LYS A 171 31.96 6.35 2.03
CA LYS A 171 32.52 5.51 3.10
C LYS A 171 31.63 5.59 4.32
N TYR A 172 31.23 4.43 4.83
CA TYR A 172 30.32 4.35 5.97
C TYR A 172 30.65 3.18 6.89
N LYS A 173 30.07 3.24 8.10
CA LYS A 173 30.07 2.15 9.08
C LYS A 173 28.63 1.76 9.34
N THR A 174 28.32 0.47 9.27
CA THR A 174 26.96 -0.02 9.55
C THR A 174 26.73 -0.20 11.03
N VAL A 175 25.59 0.27 11.49
CA VAL A 175 25.01 -0.02 12.80
C VAL A 175 23.79 -0.90 12.58
N TRP A 176 23.96 -2.21 12.83
CA TRP A 176 22.86 -3.16 12.65
C TRP A 176 21.81 -3.02 13.76
N CYS A 177 20.54 -3.00 13.34
CA CYS A 177 19.35 -2.91 14.18
C CYS A 177 18.40 -4.06 13.87
N GLU A 178 17.62 -4.49 14.85
CA GLU A 178 16.66 -5.60 14.68
C GLU A 178 15.34 -5.14 14.03
N ASN A 179 15.04 -3.84 14.05
CA ASN A 179 13.83 -3.26 13.49
C ASN A 179 13.93 -1.74 13.36
N ALA A 180 12.92 -1.12 12.73
CA ALA A 180 12.84 0.32 12.51
C ALA A 180 12.89 1.15 13.81
N LYS A 181 12.32 0.65 14.92
CA LYS A 181 12.35 1.34 16.21
C LYS A 181 13.77 1.40 16.80
N GLU A 182 14.57 0.37 16.59
CA GLU A 182 15.98 0.38 16.99
C GLU A 182 16.82 1.27 16.09
N GLN A 183 16.53 1.32 14.78
CA GLN A 183 17.18 2.29 13.88
C GLN A 183 16.93 3.73 14.35
N GLN A 184 15.67 4.08 14.65
CA GLN A 184 15.32 5.40 15.16
C GLN A 184 16.09 5.71 16.45
N LYS A 185 16.08 4.82 17.42
CA LYS A 185 16.82 4.99 18.69
C LYS A 185 18.33 5.13 18.49
N ALA A 186 18.90 4.42 17.50
CA ALA A 186 20.32 4.52 17.20
C ALA A 186 20.69 5.92 16.70
N VAL A 187 19.82 6.54 15.89
CA VAL A 187 20.01 7.91 15.41
C VAL A 187 19.75 8.93 16.54
N GLU A 188 18.67 8.82 17.26
CA GLU A 188 18.32 9.71 18.38
C GLU A 188 19.40 9.73 19.48
N SER A 189 20.03 8.59 19.74
CA SER A 189 21.11 8.48 20.74
C SER A 189 22.49 8.86 20.22
N GLY A 190 22.63 9.19 18.94
CA GLY A 190 23.91 9.48 18.30
C GLY A 190 24.80 8.24 18.09
N LYS A 191 24.29 7.03 18.23
CA LYS A 191 24.98 5.79 17.89
C LYS A 191 25.16 5.64 16.37
N ALA A 192 24.17 6.08 15.60
CA ALA A 192 24.24 6.26 14.16
C ALA A 192 23.96 7.72 13.79
N ASP A 193 24.41 8.14 12.62
CA ASP A 193 24.20 9.49 12.08
C ASP A 193 22.91 9.56 11.27
N ALA A 194 22.53 8.44 10.63
CA ALA A 194 21.34 8.35 9.82
C ALA A 194 20.73 6.95 9.87
N LEU A 195 19.52 6.83 9.36
CA LEU A 195 18.85 5.56 9.07
C LEU A 195 18.34 5.56 7.63
N ILE A 196 18.03 4.37 7.12
CA ILE A 196 17.33 4.23 5.85
C ILE A 196 15.85 3.94 6.11
N THR A 197 14.98 4.68 5.42
CA THR A 197 13.53 4.51 5.52
C THR A 197 12.89 4.69 4.14
N VAL A 198 11.58 4.78 4.08
CA VAL A 198 10.81 5.12 2.88
C VAL A 198 10.12 6.47 3.07
N ASP A 199 9.95 7.20 1.97
CA ASP A 199 9.21 8.44 1.92
C ASP A 199 7.70 8.13 1.83
N LEU A 200 6.99 8.15 2.93
CA LEU A 200 5.55 7.90 2.99
C LEU A 200 4.79 9.07 3.61
#